data_75f469a40f355c66e6b4c45a84085a53
#
_entry.id   75f469a40f355c66e6b4c45a84085a53
#
_cell.length_a   1.000
_cell.length_b   1.000
_cell.length_c   1.000
_cell.angle_alpha   90.00
_cell.angle_beta   90.00
_cell.angle_gamma   90.00
#
_symmetry.space_group_name_H-M   'P 1'
#
loop_
_entity.id
_entity.type
_entity.pdbx_description
1 polymer ?
#
loop_
_entity_poly.entity_id
_entity_poly.type
_entity_poly.pdbx_seq_one_letter_code
_entity_poly.pdbx_strand_id
1 'polypeptide(L)'
;PIGFDIELDDNVDKSTVRVDFSDSTTSYYRQGLAKLEMDGDSDNIMTCSFSGDVSRLRFNISVDGDGYVAIKNITLNQTASARHIVGTVLTYLLIATVAGFIIYLIANPAGARKKFSDNKLSCTRWAAAITAVTMALAVFFTFTSVAKGWSTTYFSFTSHEGNQISKELVDAFEHHQVHLLEEPNDELLALENPYDSPKRNTEITQKKFLWDHCLYNGKYYSYYGIGPVLALFLPYHLITGYYFPCGWATLMFALVGIIFLPKIYLAVIEKKFRELPTNTVLAGLITLQMSSGIMFSTARPLFYELAI
;
A
#
# COMPACT_ATOMS: atom_id res chain seq x y z
N PRO A 1 3.98 22.08 -3.65
CA PRO A 1 5.28 21.42 -3.90
C PRO A 1 6.43 22.20 -3.25
N ILE A 2 7.44 21.49 -2.80
CA ILE A 2 8.65 22.04 -2.18
C ILE A 2 9.81 21.62 -3.07
N GLY A 3 10.58 22.57 -3.57
CA GLY A 3 11.76 22.32 -4.38
C GLY A 3 13.03 22.50 -3.55
N PHE A 4 14.03 21.66 -3.81
CA PHE A 4 15.33 21.69 -3.17
C PHE A 4 16.40 21.91 -4.23
N ASP A 5 17.13 23.01 -4.12
CA ASP A 5 18.35 23.26 -4.88
C ASP A 5 19.53 22.80 -4.03
N ILE A 6 20.19 21.74 -4.48
CA ILE A 6 21.23 21.06 -3.70
C ILE A 6 22.51 20.90 -4.51
N GLU A 7 23.61 20.71 -3.79
CA GLU A 7 24.88 20.24 -4.32
C GLU A 7 25.30 18.99 -3.54
N LEU A 8 25.57 17.92 -4.26
CA LEU A 8 26.01 16.65 -3.70
C LEU A 8 27.52 16.52 -3.86
N ASP A 9 28.18 16.04 -2.81
CA ASP A 9 29.58 15.61 -2.87
C ASP A 9 29.67 14.27 -3.64
N ASP A 10 30.79 14.07 -4.35
CA ASP A 10 31.04 12.85 -5.15
C ASP A 10 31.08 11.56 -4.30
N ASN A 11 31.28 11.70 -2.98
CA ASN A 11 31.30 10.56 -2.03
C ASN A 11 29.91 10.27 -1.40
N VAL A 12 28.84 10.88 -1.89
CA VAL A 12 27.47 10.61 -1.44
C VAL A 12 26.86 9.53 -2.31
N ASP A 13 26.63 8.37 -1.73
CA ASP A 13 25.98 7.24 -2.41
C ASP A 13 24.49 7.51 -2.62
N LYS A 14 23.84 8.08 -1.60
CA LYS A 14 22.42 8.37 -1.61
C LYS A 14 22.08 9.51 -0.65
N SER A 15 21.20 10.39 -1.09
CA SER A 15 20.64 11.42 -0.23
C SER A 15 19.12 11.42 -0.29
N THR A 16 18.47 11.50 0.88
CA THR A 16 17.01 11.53 0.96
C THR A 16 16.54 12.65 1.88
N VAL A 17 15.44 13.30 1.51
CA VAL A 17 14.75 14.27 2.36
C VAL A 17 13.34 13.79 2.70
N ARG A 18 12.96 13.94 3.96
CA ARG A 18 11.60 13.77 4.46
C ARG A 18 11.15 15.07 5.13
N VAL A 19 9.90 15.43 4.89
CA VAL A 19 9.30 16.62 5.49
C VAL A 19 8.33 16.21 6.60
N ASP A 20 8.64 16.62 7.83
CA ASP A 20 7.68 16.54 8.95
C ASP A 20 7.00 17.91 9.10
N PHE A 21 5.74 17.93 9.48
CA PHE A 21 4.96 19.17 9.53
C PHE A 21 4.01 19.21 10.72
N SER A 22 3.65 20.43 11.11
CA SER A 22 2.56 20.73 12.04
C SER A 22 1.61 21.69 11.32
N ASP A 23 0.33 21.44 11.41
CA ASP A 23 -0.73 22.23 10.77
C ASP A 23 -1.82 22.64 11.78
N SER A 24 -2.84 23.35 11.31
CA SER A 24 -3.95 23.81 12.14
C SER A 24 -4.76 22.68 12.81
N THR A 25 -4.61 21.44 12.33
CA THR A 25 -5.27 20.26 12.90
C THR A 25 -4.41 19.53 13.93
N THR A 26 -3.10 19.82 13.99
CA THR A 26 -2.13 19.08 14.81
C THR A 26 -1.01 19.97 15.31
N SER A 27 -0.88 20.13 16.63
CA SER A 27 0.13 20.99 17.26
C SER A 27 1.53 20.38 17.34
N TYR A 28 1.67 19.06 17.15
CA TYR A 28 2.95 18.36 17.13
C TYR A 28 3.37 18.02 15.70
N TYR A 29 4.67 17.75 15.50
CA TYR A 29 5.16 17.34 14.20
C TYR A 29 4.62 15.96 13.81
N ARG A 30 3.85 15.93 12.72
CA ARG A 30 3.47 14.68 12.03
C ARG A 30 4.57 14.30 11.07
N GLN A 31 4.90 13.02 11.06
CA GLN A 31 5.87 12.48 10.11
C GLN A 31 5.27 12.48 8.70
N GLY A 32 5.97 13.11 7.77
CA GLY A 32 5.60 13.05 6.36
C GLY A 32 5.81 11.65 5.78
N LEU A 33 4.85 11.17 5.03
CA LEU A 33 4.93 9.85 4.37
C LEU A 33 5.83 9.87 3.13
N ALA A 34 5.92 11.03 2.46
CA ALA A 34 6.73 11.18 1.26
C ALA A 34 8.21 11.33 1.62
N LYS A 35 9.05 10.54 0.98
CA LYS A 35 10.49 10.73 0.93
C LYS A 35 10.87 11.08 -0.49
N LEU A 36 11.74 12.06 -0.66
CA LEU A 36 12.35 12.40 -1.93
C LEU A 36 13.81 11.94 -1.90
N GLU A 37 14.19 11.12 -2.86
CA GLU A 37 15.57 10.83 -3.15
C GLU A 37 16.12 12.02 -3.94
N MET A 38 17.15 12.66 -3.41
CA MET A 38 17.73 13.86 -4.00
C MET A 38 18.87 13.47 -4.92
N ASP A 39 18.86 14.06 -6.12
CA ASP A 39 19.84 13.86 -7.15
C ASP A 39 20.46 15.23 -7.51
N GLY A 40 21.77 15.29 -7.71
CA GLY A 40 22.49 16.52 -8.07
C GLY A 40 22.08 17.09 -9.44
N ASP A 41 21.56 16.24 -10.34
CA ASP A 41 21.30 16.60 -11.74
C ASP A 41 19.79 16.77 -12.05
N SER A 42 18.88 16.54 -11.09
CA SER A 42 17.44 16.55 -11.33
C SER A 42 16.68 17.61 -10.54
N ASP A 43 15.48 17.96 -11.02
CA ASP A 43 14.54 18.80 -10.28
C ASP A 43 14.07 18.07 -9.00
N ASN A 44 14.69 18.38 -7.87
CA ASN A 44 14.35 17.82 -6.57
C ASN A 44 13.05 18.46 -6.03
N ILE A 45 11.90 18.00 -6.50
CA ILE A 45 10.57 18.53 -6.11
C ILE A 45 9.79 17.48 -5.33
N MET A 46 9.43 17.81 -4.09
CA MET A 46 8.55 17.02 -3.24
C MET A 46 7.14 17.60 -3.23
N THR A 47 6.13 16.78 -3.47
CA THR A 47 4.73 17.17 -3.29
C THR A 47 4.25 16.72 -1.91
N CYS A 48 3.85 17.70 -1.08
CA CYS A 48 3.26 17.46 0.22
C CYS A 48 1.78 17.85 0.20
N SER A 49 0.94 17.02 0.82
CA SER A 49 -0.48 17.31 1.02
C SER A 49 -0.72 17.55 2.52
N PHE A 50 -1.28 18.71 2.85
CA PHE A 50 -1.57 19.12 4.22
C PHE A 50 -3.08 19.17 4.44
N SER A 51 -3.51 18.88 5.67
CA SER A 51 -4.95 18.87 6.03
C SER A 51 -5.46 20.25 6.45
N GLY A 52 -4.57 21.18 6.73
CA GLY A 52 -4.87 22.53 7.16
C GLY A 52 -3.71 23.49 6.94
N ASP A 53 -3.80 24.71 7.50
CA ASP A 53 -2.75 25.70 7.40
C ASP A 53 -1.49 25.23 8.12
N VAL A 54 -0.38 25.16 7.38
CA VAL A 54 0.90 24.70 7.91
C VAL A 54 1.52 25.77 8.79
N SER A 55 1.83 25.41 10.03
CA SER A 55 2.47 26.31 11.00
C SER A 55 3.99 26.09 11.09
N ARG A 56 4.44 24.84 10.90
CA ARG A 56 5.86 24.48 11.00
C ARG A 56 6.22 23.37 10.01
N LEU A 57 7.41 23.47 9.41
CA LEU A 57 8.02 22.43 8.61
C LEU A 57 9.37 22.05 9.21
N ARG A 58 9.68 20.75 9.19
CA ARG A 58 10.98 20.21 9.55
C ARG A 58 11.47 19.33 8.40
N PHE A 59 12.64 19.62 7.89
CA PHE A 59 13.30 18.81 6.88
C PHE A 59 14.28 17.86 7.56
N ASN A 60 14.07 16.57 7.38
CA ASN A 60 14.97 15.52 7.86
C ASN A 60 15.73 15.00 6.64
N ILE A 61 17.03 15.24 6.60
CA ILE A 61 17.91 14.86 5.50
C ILE A 61 18.79 13.73 6.00
N SER A 62 18.79 12.63 5.25
CA SER A 62 19.70 11.50 5.46
C SER A 62 20.66 11.42 4.29
N VAL A 63 21.94 11.24 4.61
CA VAL A 63 23.02 11.09 3.64
C VAL A 63 23.69 9.76 3.91
N ASP A 64 23.82 8.93 2.89
CA ASP A 64 24.54 7.68 2.92
C ASP A 64 25.88 7.90 2.20
N GLY A 65 26.98 7.46 2.80
CA GLY A 65 28.35 7.72 2.34
C GLY A 65 29.10 8.71 3.24
N ASP A 66 30.36 8.98 2.91
CA ASP A 66 31.26 9.85 3.69
C ASP A 66 31.26 11.32 3.21
N GLY A 67 30.34 11.66 2.30
CA GLY A 67 30.22 12.98 1.71
C GLY A 67 29.24 13.91 2.44
N TYR A 68 29.02 15.09 1.86
CA TYR A 68 28.08 16.09 2.37
C TYR A 68 27.03 16.49 1.32
N VAL A 69 25.90 17.01 1.79
CA VAL A 69 24.86 17.64 0.97
C VAL A 69 24.76 19.10 1.35
N ALA A 70 25.04 19.98 0.41
CA ALA A 70 24.82 21.41 0.59
C ALA A 70 23.45 21.81 0.02
N ILE A 71 22.58 22.38 0.85
CA ILE A 71 21.30 22.94 0.42
C ILE A 71 21.53 24.42 0.09
N LYS A 72 21.43 24.76 -1.19
CA LYS A 72 21.58 26.14 -1.68
C LYS A 72 20.30 26.94 -1.48
N ASN A 73 19.14 26.31 -1.76
CA ASN A 73 17.86 26.97 -1.63
C ASN A 73 16.71 25.96 -1.40
N ILE A 74 15.66 26.41 -0.72
CA ILE A 74 14.40 25.68 -0.56
C ILE A 74 13.27 26.58 -1.06
N THR A 75 12.58 26.15 -2.12
CA THR A 75 11.50 26.92 -2.73
C THR A 75 10.16 26.31 -2.36
N LEU A 76 9.27 27.09 -1.76
CA LEU A 76 7.89 26.69 -1.48
C LEU A 76 7.01 27.01 -2.68
N ASN A 77 5.98 26.17 -2.90
CA ASN A 77 5.02 26.30 -4.00
C ASN A 77 5.65 26.31 -5.41
N GLN A 78 6.77 25.60 -5.56
CA GLN A 78 7.40 25.43 -6.87
C GLN A 78 6.43 24.76 -7.84
N THR A 79 6.41 25.19 -9.08
CA THR A 79 5.58 24.57 -10.13
C THR A 79 6.01 23.12 -10.33
N ALA A 80 5.02 22.22 -10.40
CA ALA A 80 5.30 20.79 -10.63
C ALA A 80 6.05 20.60 -11.97
N SER A 81 6.98 19.66 -12.00
CA SER A 81 7.72 19.35 -13.23
C SER A 81 6.75 18.87 -14.33
N ALA A 82 7.11 19.11 -15.58
CA ALA A 82 6.33 18.64 -16.73
C ALA A 82 6.06 17.13 -16.67
N ARG A 83 7.02 16.34 -16.18
CA ARG A 83 6.89 14.88 -15.99
C ARG A 83 5.77 14.51 -15.00
N HIS A 84 5.66 15.24 -13.90
CA HIS A 84 4.60 15.03 -12.91
C HIS A 84 3.22 15.42 -13.48
N ILE A 85 3.15 16.53 -14.18
CA ILE A 85 1.92 16.98 -14.85
C ILE A 85 1.46 15.95 -15.89
N VAL A 86 2.36 15.47 -16.73
CA VAL A 86 2.06 14.45 -17.76
C VAL A 86 1.58 13.15 -17.08
N GLY A 87 2.24 12.68 -16.03
CA GLY A 87 1.82 11.50 -15.28
C GLY A 87 0.41 11.64 -14.71
N THR A 88 0.10 12.78 -14.12
CA THR A 88 -1.22 13.10 -13.58
C THR A 88 -2.29 13.13 -14.68
N VAL A 89 -2.00 13.80 -15.80
CA VAL A 89 -2.91 13.86 -16.96
C VAL A 89 -3.18 12.46 -17.53
N LEU A 90 -2.16 11.64 -17.69
CA LEU A 90 -2.32 10.27 -18.17
C LEU A 90 -3.18 9.42 -17.22
N THR A 91 -3.02 9.59 -15.92
CA THR A 91 -3.86 8.92 -14.92
C THR A 91 -5.33 9.33 -15.05
N TYR A 92 -5.62 10.62 -15.15
CA TYR A 92 -7.01 11.08 -15.36
C TYR A 92 -7.59 10.63 -16.69
N LEU A 93 -6.79 10.60 -17.76
CA LEU A 93 -7.21 10.07 -19.06
C LEU A 93 -7.55 8.58 -18.97
N LEU A 94 -6.76 7.80 -18.26
CA LEU A 94 -7.04 6.38 -18.01
C LEU A 94 -8.36 6.19 -17.26
N ILE A 95 -8.56 6.94 -16.16
CA ILE A 95 -9.82 6.91 -15.39
C ILE A 95 -11.01 7.30 -16.28
N ALA A 96 -10.90 8.38 -17.06
CA ALA A 96 -11.96 8.83 -17.96
C ALA A 96 -12.23 7.79 -19.05
N THR A 97 -11.21 7.11 -19.57
CA THR A 97 -11.36 6.07 -20.60
C THR A 97 -12.11 4.85 -20.03
N VAL A 98 -11.75 4.41 -18.82
CA VAL A 98 -12.44 3.29 -18.14
C VAL A 98 -13.90 3.67 -17.84
N ALA A 99 -14.15 4.86 -17.29
CA ALA A 99 -15.48 5.34 -17.02
C ALA A 99 -16.32 5.46 -18.31
N GLY A 100 -15.74 6.04 -19.37
CA GLY A 100 -16.37 6.15 -20.69
C GLY A 100 -16.70 4.78 -21.30
N PHE A 101 -15.82 3.79 -21.13
CA PHE A 101 -16.07 2.43 -21.59
C PHE A 101 -17.21 1.76 -20.80
N ILE A 102 -17.28 1.97 -19.50
CA ILE A 102 -18.39 1.47 -18.66
C ILE A 102 -19.70 2.10 -19.12
N ILE A 103 -19.73 3.43 -19.32
CA ILE A 103 -20.91 4.15 -19.81
C ILE A 103 -21.32 3.65 -21.20
N TYR A 104 -20.36 3.45 -22.10
CA TYR A 104 -20.61 2.89 -23.43
C TYR A 104 -21.23 1.49 -23.35
N LEU A 105 -20.71 0.61 -22.48
CA LEU A 105 -21.29 -0.71 -22.25
C LEU A 105 -22.76 -0.63 -21.80
N ILE A 106 -23.06 0.27 -20.87
CA ILE A 106 -24.43 0.47 -20.33
C ILE A 106 -25.35 1.05 -21.39
N ALA A 107 -24.90 2.06 -22.14
CA ALA A 107 -25.70 2.79 -23.11
C ALA A 107 -25.86 2.09 -24.47
N ASN A 108 -25.07 1.04 -24.76
CA ASN A 108 -25.09 0.37 -26.06
C ASN A 108 -26.41 -0.42 -26.28
N PRO A 109 -27.27 0.02 -27.22
CA PRO A 109 -28.59 -0.59 -27.43
C PRO A 109 -28.53 -2.06 -27.89
N ALA A 110 -27.48 -2.44 -28.64
CA ALA A 110 -27.31 -3.79 -29.14
C ALA A 110 -27.00 -4.81 -28.02
N GLY A 111 -26.22 -4.39 -27.03
CA GLY A 111 -25.92 -5.21 -25.85
C GLY A 111 -27.01 -5.16 -24.80
N ALA A 112 -27.76 -4.05 -24.72
CA ALA A 112 -28.89 -3.90 -23.80
C ALA A 112 -30.06 -4.86 -24.11
N ARG A 113 -30.14 -5.37 -25.35
CA ARG A 113 -31.19 -6.32 -25.78
C ARG A 113 -30.89 -7.75 -25.47
N LYS A 114 -29.63 -8.11 -25.16
CA LYS A 114 -29.20 -9.49 -24.88
C LYS A 114 -29.14 -9.71 -23.37
N LYS A 115 -30.05 -10.52 -22.87
CA LYS A 115 -30.07 -10.91 -21.46
C LYS A 115 -28.87 -11.80 -21.12
N PHE A 116 -28.44 -11.78 -19.88
CA PHE A 116 -27.39 -12.66 -19.40
C PHE A 116 -27.77 -14.14 -19.58
N SER A 117 -29.03 -14.52 -19.29
CA SER A 117 -29.57 -15.87 -19.48
C SER A 117 -29.32 -16.41 -20.89
N ASP A 118 -29.51 -15.58 -21.91
CA ASP A 118 -29.45 -15.98 -23.33
C ASP A 118 -28.03 -15.93 -23.89
N ASN A 119 -27.12 -15.25 -23.19
CA ASN A 119 -25.76 -14.98 -23.68
C ASN A 119 -24.68 -15.35 -22.65
N LYS A 120 -24.97 -16.29 -21.76
CA LYS A 120 -24.11 -16.69 -20.65
C LYS A 120 -22.68 -17.02 -21.07
N LEU A 121 -22.51 -17.84 -22.12
CA LEU A 121 -21.19 -18.25 -22.60
C LEU A 121 -20.33 -17.06 -23.05
N SER A 122 -20.92 -16.14 -23.81
CA SER A 122 -20.22 -14.93 -24.24
C SER A 122 -19.86 -14.03 -23.06
N CYS A 123 -20.80 -13.84 -22.14
CA CYS A 123 -20.55 -13.07 -20.93
C CYS A 123 -19.41 -13.66 -20.09
N THR A 124 -19.39 -14.97 -19.91
CA THR A 124 -18.30 -15.66 -19.18
C THR A 124 -16.94 -15.50 -19.87
N ARG A 125 -16.90 -15.55 -21.21
CA ARG A 125 -15.65 -15.31 -21.98
C ARG A 125 -15.14 -13.87 -21.78
N TRP A 126 -16.03 -12.89 -21.86
CA TRP A 126 -15.64 -11.50 -21.60
C TRP A 126 -15.23 -11.28 -20.14
N ALA A 127 -15.92 -11.90 -19.19
CA ALA A 127 -15.53 -11.86 -17.79
C ALA A 127 -14.13 -12.45 -17.57
N ALA A 128 -13.80 -13.56 -18.24
CA ALA A 128 -12.46 -14.14 -18.21
C ALA A 128 -11.40 -13.21 -18.81
N ALA A 129 -11.72 -12.52 -19.90
CA ALA A 129 -10.81 -11.53 -20.52
C ALA A 129 -10.58 -10.33 -19.57
N ILE A 130 -11.63 -9.78 -18.96
CA ILE A 130 -11.53 -8.71 -17.95
C ILE A 130 -10.67 -9.18 -16.78
N THR A 131 -10.89 -10.39 -16.27
CA THR A 131 -10.10 -10.98 -15.18
C THR A 131 -8.62 -11.09 -15.57
N ALA A 132 -8.32 -11.56 -16.77
CA ALA A 132 -6.94 -11.68 -17.25
C ALA A 132 -6.24 -10.31 -17.35
N VAL A 133 -6.94 -9.28 -17.83
CA VAL A 133 -6.40 -7.91 -17.87
C VAL A 133 -6.15 -7.40 -16.46
N THR A 134 -7.08 -7.61 -15.53
CA THR A 134 -6.92 -7.20 -14.12
C THR A 134 -5.73 -7.90 -13.47
N MET A 135 -5.54 -9.21 -13.73
CA MET A 135 -4.35 -9.95 -13.26
C MET A 135 -3.05 -9.37 -13.83
N ALA A 136 -3.02 -9.07 -15.12
CA ALA A 136 -1.85 -8.47 -15.75
C ALA A 136 -1.53 -7.09 -15.15
N LEU A 137 -2.54 -6.26 -14.85
CA LEU A 137 -2.35 -4.98 -14.17
C LEU A 137 -1.83 -5.16 -12.74
N ALA A 138 -2.34 -6.13 -11.98
CA ALA A 138 -1.87 -6.43 -10.63
C ALA A 138 -0.38 -6.83 -10.62
N VAL A 139 0.02 -7.71 -11.53
CA VAL A 139 1.42 -8.11 -11.75
C VAL A 139 2.26 -6.90 -12.13
N PHE A 140 1.81 -6.09 -13.08
CA PHE A 140 2.52 -4.87 -13.53
C PHE A 140 2.74 -3.90 -12.36
N PHE A 141 1.73 -3.62 -11.56
CA PHE A 141 1.86 -2.73 -10.40
C PHE A 141 2.82 -3.27 -9.35
N THR A 142 2.78 -4.58 -9.07
CA THR A 142 3.75 -5.21 -8.15
C THR A 142 5.18 -5.04 -8.66
N PHE A 143 5.43 -5.31 -9.94
CA PHE A 143 6.78 -5.14 -10.52
C PHE A 143 7.23 -3.68 -10.53
N THR A 144 6.34 -2.70 -10.74
CA THR A 144 6.71 -1.28 -10.61
C THR A 144 7.09 -0.90 -9.18
N SER A 145 6.51 -1.56 -8.18
CA SER A 145 6.87 -1.37 -6.77
C SER A 145 8.25 -1.95 -6.46
N VAL A 146 8.58 -3.13 -7.00
CA VAL A 146 9.94 -3.70 -6.93
C VAL A 146 10.97 -2.73 -7.52
N ALA A 147 10.67 -2.19 -8.69
CA ALA A 147 11.57 -1.27 -9.41
C ALA A 147 11.80 0.08 -8.68
N LYS A 148 10.92 0.45 -7.76
CA LYS A 148 11.07 1.67 -6.94
C LYS A 148 12.01 1.49 -5.74
N GLY A 149 12.71 0.36 -5.63
CA GLY A 149 13.70 0.13 -4.58
C GLY A 149 13.10 -0.06 -3.17
N TRP A 150 11.91 -0.63 -3.08
CA TRP A 150 11.34 -1.02 -1.78
C TRP A 150 12.27 -2.01 -1.07
N SER A 151 12.28 -1.97 0.27
CA SER A 151 13.16 -2.79 1.10
C SER A 151 13.29 -4.23 0.59
N THR A 152 14.50 -4.76 0.55
CA THR A 152 14.79 -6.13 0.10
C THR A 152 13.96 -7.19 0.86
N THR A 153 13.62 -6.94 2.13
CA THR A 153 12.78 -7.82 2.94
C THR A 153 11.36 -8.01 2.39
N TYR A 154 10.84 -7.05 1.59
CA TYR A 154 9.51 -7.16 0.98
C TYR A 154 9.45 -8.08 -0.24
N PHE A 155 10.61 -8.40 -0.86
CA PHE A 155 10.66 -9.18 -2.09
C PHE A 155 11.69 -10.32 -2.08
N SER A 156 12.56 -10.42 -1.06
CA SER A 156 13.56 -11.48 -0.95
C SER A 156 12.96 -12.74 -0.31
N PHE A 157 13.08 -13.87 -0.99
CA PHE A 157 12.67 -15.19 -0.48
C PHE A 157 13.63 -15.79 0.55
N THR A 158 14.83 -15.26 0.68
CA THR A 158 15.87 -15.77 1.56
C THR A 158 16.20 -14.80 2.70
N SER A 159 15.24 -14.00 3.12
CA SER A 159 15.42 -13.06 4.23
C SER A 159 15.19 -13.74 5.58
N HIS A 160 16.14 -13.59 6.50
CA HIS A 160 15.99 -13.92 7.91
C HIS A 160 15.38 -12.81 8.75
N GLU A 161 15.31 -11.58 8.22
CA GLU A 161 14.75 -10.44 8.94
C GLU A 161 13.21 -10.42 8.89
N GLY A 162 12.65 -10.90 7.76
CA GLY A 162 11.22 -10.94 7.57
C GLY A 162 10.55 -9.56 7.55
N ASN A 163 9.24 -9.56 7.51
CA ASN A 163 8.42 -8.38 7.74
C ASN A 163 7.92 -8.38 9.18
N GLN A 164 8.04 -7.25 9.87
CA GLN A 164 7.79 -7.13 11.31
C GLN A 164 6.51 -7.85 11.75
N ILE A 165 5.37 -7.54 11.17
CA ILE A 165 4.08 -8.07 11.63
C ILE A 165 3.91 -9.57 11.36
N SER A 166 4.21 -10.03 10.14
CA SER A 166 4.11 -11.46 9.81
C SER A 166 5.16 -12.29 10.53
N LYS A 167 6.39 -11.75 10.68
CA LYS A 167 7.46 -12.37 11.45
C LYS A 167 7.07 -12.58 12.91
N GLU A 168 6.63 -11.53 13.59
CA GLU A 168 6.27 -11.57 15.00
C GLU A 168 5.20 -12.63 15.32
N LEU A 169 4.20 -12.78 14.44
CA LEU A 169 3.19 -13.83 14.58
C LEU A 169 3.71 -15.23 14.27
N VAL A 170 4.59 -15.39 13.28
CA VAL A 170 5.24 -16.66 12.98
C VAL A 170 6.05 -17.10 14.20
N ASP A 171 6.90 -16.21 14.72
CA ASP A 171 7.76 -16.49 15.89
C ASP A 171 6.91 -16.84 17.12
N ALA A 172 5.79 -16.15 17.35
CA ALA A 172 4.89 -16.46 18.45
C ALA A 172 4.27 -17.87 18.32
N PHE A 173 3.84 -18.24 17.12
CA PHE A 173 3.24 -19.56 16.88
C PHE A 173 4.25 -20.69 16.96
N GLU A 174 5.50 -20.48 16.56
CA GLU A 174 6.57 -21.44 16.78
C GLU A 174 6.84 -21.70 18.27
N HIS A 175 6.64 -20.66 19.10
CA HIS A 175 6.73 -20.78 20.56
C HIS A 175 5.41 -21.20 21.22
N HIS A 176 4.46 -21.71 20.44
CA HIS A 176 3.16 -22.22 20.91
C HIS A 176 2.32 -21.21 21.69
N GLN A 177 2.41 -19.91 21.32
CA GLN A 177 1.66 -18.85 21.95
C GLN A 177 1.02 -17.91 20.91
N VAL A 178 0.01 -17.16 21.34
CA VAL A 178 -0.74 -16.21 20.50
C VAL A 178 -0.38 -14.75 20.78
N HIS A 179 0.27 -14.48 21.89
CA HIS A 179 0.86 -13.18 22.18
C HIS A 179 2.28 -13.13 21.60
N LEU A 180 2.71 -11.92 21.26
CA LEU A 180 4.04 -11.73 20.68
C LEU A 180 5.14 -12.04 21.69
N LEU A 181 6.34 -12.32 21.20
CA LEU A 181 7.51 -12.58 22.03
C LEU A 181 8.07 -11.29 22.65
N GLU A 182 7.85 -10.14 21.97
CA GLU A 182 8.26 -8.83 22.48
C GLU A 182 7.46 -8.48 23.72
N GLU A 183 8.14 -8.10 24.79
CA GLU A 183 7.50 -7.69 26.04
C GLU A 183 7.35 -6.15 26.09
N PRO A 184 6.20 -5.64 26.58
CA PRO A 184 6.02 -4.22 26.80
C PRO A 184 6.99 -3.72 27.88
N ASN A 185 7.53 -2.52 27.70
CA ASN A 185 8.37 -1.92 28.73
C ASN A 185 7.56 -1.46 29.95
N ASP A 186 8.23 -1.36 31.09
CA ASP A 186 7.59 -0.98 32.36
C ASP A 186 7.00 0.45 32.32
N GLU A 187 7.62 1.37 31.58
CA GLU A 187 7.12 2.73 31.40
C GLU A 187 5.75 2.74 30.68
N LEU A 188 5.59 1.90 29.66
CA LEU A 188 4.31 1.75 28.95
C LEU A 188 3.23 1.13 29.83
N LEU A 189 3.60 0.12 30.65
CA LEU A 189 2.69 -0.55 31.57
C LEU A 189 2.27 0.35 32.75
N ALA A 190 3.09 1.32 33.13
CA ALA A 190 2.80 2.28 34.17
C ALA A 190 1.83 3.39 33.75
N LEU A 191 1.57 3.57 32.44
CA LEU A 191 0.62 4.57 31.97
C LEU A 191 -0.82 4.15 32.34
N GLU A 192 -1.62 5.10 32.84
CA GLU A 192 -3.05 4.91 33.08
C GLU A 192 -3.79 4.49 31.81
N ASN A 193 -3.41 5.06 30.67
CA ASN A 193 -3.90 4.67 29.35
C ASN A 193 -2.74 4.55 28.36
N PRO A 194 -2.24 3.33 28.10
CA PRO A 194 -1.17 3.07 27.15
C PRO A 194 -1.50 3.45 25.69
N TYR A 195 -2.79 3.65 25.37
CA TYR A 195 -3.26 4.06 24.04
C TYR A 195 -3.36 5.58 23.86
N ASP A 196 -3.14 6.37 24.92
CA ASP A 196 -3.08 7.83 24.83
C ASP A 196 -1.77 8.24 24.15
N SER A 197 -1.82 8.44 22.83
CA SER A 197 -0.64 8.74 22.02
C SER A 197 0.15 9.97 22.47
N PRO A 198 -0.48 11.12 22.84
CA PRO A 198 0.24 12.26 23.38
C PRO A 198 1.05 11.91 24.63
N LYS A 199 0.43 11.28 25.63
CA LYS A 199 1.11 10.87 26.88
C LYS A 199 2.19 9.83 26.61
N ARG A 200 1.86 8.77 25.87
CA ARG A 200 2.83 7.73 25.49
C ARG A 200 4.08 8.32 24.82
N ASN A 201 3.92 9.28 23.92
CA ASN A 201 5.04 9.87 23.19
C ASN A 201 5.87 10.85 24.02
N THR A 202 5.31 11.42 25.09
CA THR A 202 6.00 12.37 25.98
C THR A 202 6.57 11.72 27.23
N GLU A 203 5.91 10.72 27.78
CA GLU A 203 6.26 10.11 29.06
C GLU A 203 7.19 8.90 28.90
N ILE A 204 7.16 8.22 27.73
CA ILE A 204 8.08 7.12 27.45
C ILE A 204 9.39 7.64 26.88
N THR A 205 10.44 7.64 27.67
CA THR A 205 11.75 8.17 27.31
C THR A 205 12.52 7.24 26.36
N GLN A 206 12.33 5.93 26.46
CA GLN A 206 13.09 4.94 25.67
C GLN A 206 12.44 4.56 24.34
N LYS A 207 11.32 5.11 23.98
CA LYS A 207 10.61 4.90 22.68
C LYS A 207 10.56 3.46 22.15
N LYS A 208 10.70 2.47 23.01
CA LYS A 208 10.60 1.05 22.65
C LYS A 208 9.20 0.54 22.95
N PHE A 209 8.27 0.81 22.07
CA PHE A 209 6.96 0.14 22.09
C PHE A 209 6.56 -0.21 20.66
N LEU A 210 5.86 -1.31 20.52
CA LEU A 210 5.35 -1.75 19.23
C LEU A 210 4.18 -0.87 18.79
N TRP A 211 4.33 -0.26 17.63
CA TRP A 211 3.24 0.44 16.95
C TRP A 211 2.29 -0.58 16.33
N ASP A 212 1.03 -0.20 16.18
CA ASP A 212 0.04 -1.02 15.49
C ASP A 212 -0.16 -2.42 16.10
N HIS A 213 -0.07 -2.52 17.42
CA HIS A 213 -0.34 -3.74 18.18
C HIS A 213 -1.32 -3.47 19.32
N CYS A 214 -2.04 -4.51 19.74
CA CYS A 214 -2.87 -4.46 20.92
C CYS A 214 -2.07 -4.82 22.15
N LEU A 215 -2.19 -4.02 23.22
CA LEU A 215 -1.66 -4.32 24.53
C LEU A 215 -2.82 -4.82 25.41
N TYR A 216 -2.73 -6.06 25.89
CA TYR A 216 -3.75 -6.63 26.77
C TYR A 216 -3.09 -7.51 27.85
N ASN A 217 -3.47 -7.30 29.11
CA ASN A 217 -2.90 -8.02 30.27
C ASN A 217 -1.36 -8.05 30.26
N GLY A 218 -0.70 -6.92 29.95
CA GLY A 218 0.74 -6.80 29.94
C GLY A 218 1.45 -7.54 28.78
N LYS A 219 0.73 -7.90 27.72
CA LYS A 219 1.28 -8.60 26.55
C LYS A 219 0.82 -7.94 25.27
N TYR A 220 1.70 -7.99 24.23
CA TYR A 220 1.34 -7.54 22.89
C TYR A 220 0.62 -8.63 22.12
N TYR A 221 -0.37 -8.20 21.33
CA TYR A 221 -1.10 -9.04 20.37
C TYR A 221 -1.16 -8.33 19.03
N SER A 222 -1.00 -9.07 17.96
CA SER A 222 -1.29 -8.57 16.62
C SER A 222 -2.81 -8.55 16.41
N TYR A 223 -3.34 -7.44 15.89
CA TYR A 223 -4.73 -7.36 15.43
C TYR A 223 -4.89 -7.64 13.93
N TYR A 224 -3.78 -7.89 13.26
CA TYR A 224 -3.80 -8.30 11.87
C TYR A 224 -4.30 -9.74 11.76
N GLY A 225 -5.03 -10.02 10.67
CA GLY A 225 -5.62 -11.34 10.47
C GLY A 225 -4.60 -12.47 10.44
N ILE A 226 -4.88 -13.54 11.16
CA ILE A 226 -3.99 -14.74 11.22
C ILE A 226 -4.05 -15.60 9.94
N GLY A 227 -5.04 -15.38 9.07
CA GLY A 227 -5.25 -16.18 7.87
C GLY A 227 -4.02 -16.26 6.96
N PRO A 228 -3.44 -15.15 6.51
CA PRO A 228 -2.22 -15.16 5.71
C PRO A 228 -1.03 -15.85 6.42
N VAL A 229 -0.91 -15.66 7.74
CA VAL A 229 0.17 -16.26 8.53
C VAL A 229 0.06 -17.78 8.50
N LEU A 230 -1.11 -18.33 8.81
CA LEU A 230 -1.33 -19.79 8.82
C LEU A 230 -1.30 -20.40 7.41
N ALA A 231 -1.77 -19.68 6.40
CA ALA A 231 -1.84 -20.20 5.04
C ALA A 231 -0.51 -20.18 4.29
N LEU A 232 0.39 -19.22 4.61
CA LEU A 232 1.57 -18.99 3.80
C LEU A 232 2.84 -18.75 4.63
N PHE A 233 2.86 -17.80 5.55
CA PHE A 233 4.09 -17.37 6.22
C PHE A 233 4.65 -18.45 7.14
N LEU A 234 3.85 -19.00 8.04
CA LEU A 234 4.27 -20.05 8.97
C LEU A 234 4.69 -21.34 8.24
N PRO A 235 3.92 -21.94 7.31
CA PRO A 235 4.36 -23.12 6.58
C PRO A 235 5.65 -22.89 5.81
N TYR A 236 5.81 -21.72 5.18
CA TYR A 236 7.05 -21.40 4.46
C TYR A 236 8.25 -21.34 5.41
N HIS A 237 8.09 -20.67 6.56
CA HIS A 237 9.17 -20.55 7.56
C HIS A 237 9.57 -21.90 8.12
N LEU A 238 8.61 -22.74 8.50
CA LEU A 238 8.86 -24.10 9.02
C LEU A 238 9.62 -25.00 8.02
N ILE A 239 9.41 -24.78 6.71
CA ILE A 239 10.06 -25.59 5.67
C ILE A 239 11.45 -25.06 5.31
N THR A 240 11.60 -23.73 5.23
CA THR A 240 12.79 -23.10 4.64
C THR A 240 13.71 -22.42 5.65
N GLY A 241 13.21 -22.06 6.82
CA GLY A 241 13.89 -21.21 7.81
C GLY A 241 13.95 -19.73 7.44
N TYR A 242 13.33 -19.34 6.31
CA TYR A 242 13.24 -17.95 5.86
C TYR A 242 11.84 -17.39 6.01
N TYR A 243 11.69 -16.06 6.08
CA TYR A 243 10.38 -15.43 6.09
C TYR A 243 9.88 -15.16 4.68
N PHE A 244 8.64 -15.52 4.39
CA PHE A 244 8.02 -15.25 3.09
C PHE A 244 7.87 -13.74 2.87
N PRO A 245 8.25 -13.20 1.69
CA PRO A 245 8.21 -11.76 1.44
C PRO A 245 6.78 -11.24 1.24
N CYS A 246 6.40 -10.20 1.99
CA CYS A 246 5.06 -9.59 1.96
C CYS A 246 4.63 -9.13 0.57
N GLY A 247 5.55 -8.60 -0.24
CA GLY A 247 5.22 -8.12 -1.58
C GLY A 247 4.66 -9.22 -2.48
N TRP A 248 5.28 -10.39 -2.46
CA TRP A 248 4.79 -11.56 -3.21
C TRP A 248 3.56 -12.19 -2.57
N ALA A 249 3.46 -12.17 -1.23
CA ALA A 249 2.25 -12.63 -0.54
C ALA A 249 1.03 -11.78 -0.95
N THR A 250 1.19 -10.46 -0.96
CA THR A 250 0.13 -9.53 -1.40
C THR A 250 -0.30 -9.84 -2.84
N LEU A 251 0.66 -10.05 -3.76
CA LEU A 251 0.32 -10.43 -5.13
C LEU A 251 -0.42 -11.78 -5.19
N MET A 252 0.04 -12.80 -4.48
CA MET A 252 -0.60 -14.11 -4.47
C MET A 252 -2.05 -14.04 -4.01
N PHE A 253 -2.31 -13.38 -2.88
CA PHE A 253 -3.67 -13.23 -2.37
C PHE A 253 -4.53 -12.33 -3.27
N ALA A 254 -3.95 -11.28 -3.85
CA ALA A 254 -4.62 -10.44 -4.84
C ALA A 254 -5.05 -11.24 -6.07
N LEU A 255 -4.19 -12.09 -6.62
CA LEU A 255 -4.52 -12.95 -7.78
C LEU A 255 -5.65 -13.94 -7.44
N VAL A 256 -5.64 -14.51 -6.24
CA VAL A 256 -6.75 -15.36 -5.77
C VAL A 256 -8.05 -14.54 -5.71
N GLY A 257 -8.03 -13.35 -5.12
CA GLY A 257 -9.17 -12.44 -5.07
C GLY A 257 -9.70 -12.07 -6.46
N ILE A 258 -8.82 -11.69 -7.38
CA ILE A 258 -9.15 -11.34 -8.77
C ILE A 258 -9.83 -12.50 -9.50
N ILE A 259 -9.48 -13.75 -9.22
CA ILE A 259 -10.07 -14.94 -9.83
C ILE A 259 -11.44 -15.26 -9.21
N PHE A 260 -11.57 -15.19 -7.90
CA PHE A 260 -12.80 -15.62 -7.21
C PHE A 260 -13.88 -14.55 -7.18
N LEU A 261 -13.54 -13.28 -7.13
CA LEU A 261 -14.50 -12.18 -7.11
C LEU A 261 -15.45 -12.19 -8.33
N PRO A 262 -14.98 -12.33 -9.58
CA PRO A 262 -15.84 -12.51 -10.75
C PRO A 262 -16.72 -13.75 -10.70
N LYS A 263 -16.21 -14.85 -10.17
CA LYS A 263 -16.97 -16.10 -10.05
C LYS A 263 -18.14 -15.92 -9.07
N ILE A 264 -17.90 -15.31 -7.92
CA ILE A 264 -18.93 -14.99 -6.94
C ILE A 264 -19.96 -14.04 -7.55
N TYR A 265 -19.49 -12.96 -8.20
CA TYR A 265 -20.36 -11.99 -8.84
C TYR A 265 -21.27 -12.64 -9.88
N LEU A 266 -20.72 -13.41 -10.82
CA LEU A 266 -21.51 -14.09 -11.85
C LEU A 266 -22.46 -15.13 -11.27
N ALA A 267 -22.09 -15.83 -10.20
CA ALA A 267 -23.00 -16.75 -9.51
C ALA A 267 -24.22 -16.02 -8.88
N VAL A 268 -23.99 -14.84 -8.32
CA VAL A 268 -25.09 -14.00 -7.80
C VAL A 268 -25.98 -13.51 -8.95
N ILE A 269 -25.38 -13.04 -10.05
CA ILE A 269 -26.13 -12.62 -11.24
C ILE A 269 -26.98 -13.77 -11.78
N GLU A 270 -26.40 -14.97 -11.92
CA GLU A 270 -27.12 -16.15 -12.41
C GLU A 270 -28.29 -16.53 -11.50
N LYS A 271 -28.12 -16.43 -10.20
CA LYS A 271 -29.15 -16.84 -9.23
C LYS A 271 -30.27 -15.81 -9.05
N LYS A 272 -29.94 -14.51 -9.09
CA LYS A 272 -30.85 -13.44 -8.69
C LYS A 272 -31.20 -12.46 -9.80
N PHE A 273 -30.31 -12.28 -10.81
CA PHE A 273 -30.38 -11.18 -11.77
C PHE A 273 -30.17 -11.62 -13.22
N ARG A 274 -30.52 -12.84 -13.57
CA ARG A 274 -30.24 -13.44 -14.88
C ARG A 274 -30.88 -12.72 -16.08
N GLU A 275 -31.88 -11.87 -15.82
CA GLU A 275 -32.58 -11.08 -16.82
C GLU A 275 -31.87 -9.75 -17.13
N LEU A 276 -30.79 -9.41 -16.39
CA LEU A 276 -30.03 -8.20 -16.65
C LEU A 276 -29.39 -8.24 -18.05
N PRO A 277 -29.26 -7.08 -18.70
CA PRO A 277 -28.49 -6.95 -19.93
C PRO A 277 -27.04 -7.41 -19.72
N THR A 278 -26.49 -8.16 -20.67
CA THR A 278 -25.09 -8.63 -20.63
C THR A 278 -24.11 -7.49 -20.42
N ASN A 279 -24.34 -6.34 -21.05
CA ASN A 279 -23.45 -5.17 -20.92
C ASN A 279 -23.48 -4.59 -19.50
N THR A 280 -24.66 -4.56 -18.85
CA THR A 280 -24.78 -4.12 -17.45
C THR A 280 -24.00 -5.06 -16.52
N VAL A 281 -24.07 -6.37 -16.76
CA VAL A 281 -23.33 -7.37 -15.99
C VAL A 281 -21.82 -7.17 -16.17
N LEU A 282 -21.33 -6.96 -17.39
CA LEU A 282 -19.91 -6.72 -17.64
C LEU A 282 -19.43 -5.38 -17.07
N ALA A 283 -20.22 -4.31 -17.20
CA ALA A 283 -19.91 -3.02 -16.59
C ALA A 283 -19.83 -3.12 -15.06
N GLY A 284 -20.78 -3.81 -14.43
CA GLY A 284 -20.76 -4.08 -13.00
C GLY A 284 -19.53 -4.89 -12.56
N LEU A 285 -19.12 -5.87 -13.36
CA LEU A 285 -17.89 -6.64 -13.09
C LEU A 285 -16.63 -5.78 -13.11
N ILE A 286 -16.48 -4.91 -14.15
CA ILE A 286 -15.35 -3.98 -14.23
C ILE A 286 -15.35 -3.05 -13.02
N THR A 287 -16.50 -2.47 -12.70
CA THR A 287 -16.64 -1.60 -11.53
C THR A 287 -16.26 -2.33 -10.24
N LEU A 288 -16.74 -3.55 -10.04
CA LEU A 288 -16.44 -4.35 -8.87
C LEU A 288 -14.95 -4.64 -8.74
N GLN A 289 -14.28 -5.03 -9.83
CA GLN A 289 -12.84 -5.28 -9.82
C GLN A 289 -12.03 -4.02 -9.53
N MET A 290 -12.39 -2.88 -10.12
CA MET A 290 -11.70 -1.60 -9.91
C MET A 290 -11.91 -1.04 -8.50
N SER A 291 -13.11 -1.22 -7.92
CA SER A 291 -13.46 -0.70 -6.59
C SER A 291 -13.03 -1.62 -5.43
N SER A 292 -12.56 -2.83 -5.72
CA SER A 292 -12.21 -3.84 -4.70
C SER A 292 -10.99 -3.48 -3.83
N GLY A 293 -10.23 -2.45 -4.18
CA GLY A 293 -8.98 -2.11 -3.51
C GLY A 293 -7.76 -2.97 -3.92
N ILE A 294 -7.97 -4.07 -4.65
CA ILE A 294 -6.91 -5.01 -5.02
C ILE A 294 -5.79 -4.33 -5.82
N MET A 295 -6.14 -3.41 -6.73
CA MET A 295 -5.15 -2.66 -7.51
C MET A 295 -4.30 -1.75 -6.64
N PHE A 296 -4.89 -1.13 -5.62
CA PHE A 296 -4.17 -0.32 -4.64
C PHE A 296 -3.20 -1.18 -3.85
N SER A 297 -3.66 -2.33 -3.35
CA SER A 297 -2.81 -3.26 -2.57
C SER A 297 -1.60 -3.75 -3.37
N THR A 298 -1.76 -4.05 -4.66
CA THR A 298 -0.64 -4.48 -5.52
C THR A 298 0.30 -3.35 -5.91
N ALA A 299 -0.19 -2.11 -6.00
CA ALA A 299 0.64 -0.94 -6.26
C ALA A 299 1.46 -0.48 -5.05
N ARG A 300 1.05 -0.89 -3.84
CA ARG A 300 1.70 -0.58 -2.57
C ARG A 300 1.71 -1.83 -1.67
N PRO A 301 2.47 -2.87 -2.02
CA PRO A 301 2.39 -4.18 -1.37
C PRO A 301 3.10 -4.20 -0.01
N LEU A 302 2.61 -3.42 0.93
CA LEU A 302 3.05 -3.40 2.33
C LEU A 302 2.27 -4.42 3.14
N PHE A 303 2.68 -4.61 4.38
CA PHE A 303 2.01 -5.54 5.30
C PHE A 303 0.58 -5.11 5.66
N TYR A 304 0.26 -3.82 5.64
CA TYR A 304 -1.11 -3.33 5.86
C TYR A 304 -2.06 -3.82 4.76
N GLU A 305 -1.63 -3.75 3.51
CA GLU A 305 -2.40 -4.15 2.36
C GLU A 305 -2.59 -5.67 2.28
N LEU A 306 -1.73 -6.43 2.95
CA LEU A 306 -1.88 -7.88 3.08
C LEU A 306 -2.99 -8.27 4.05
N ALA A 307 -3.29 -7.44 5.04
CA ALA A 307 -4.28 -7.69 6.07
C ALA A 307 -5.72 -7.34 5.65
N ILE A 308 -5.87 -6.59 4.56
CA ILE A 308 -7.16 -6.18 3.97
C ILE A 308 -7.71 -7.26 3.04
#